data_55d602ec0a4fed6c1360d5ad64be077d
#
_entry.id   55d602ec0a4fed6c1360d5ad64be077d
#
_cell.length_a   1.000
_cell.length_b   1.000
_cell.length_c   1.000
_cell.angle_alpha   90.00
_cell.angle_beta   90.00
_cell.angle_gamma   90.00
#
_symmetry.space_group_name_H-M   'P 1'
#
loop_
_entity.id
_entity.type
_entity.pdbx_description
1 polymer ?
#
loop_
_entity_poly.entity_id
_entity_poly.type
_entity_poly.pdbx_seq_one_letter_code
_entity_poly.pdbx_strand_id
1 'polypeptide(L)'
;MLNIRPATRADAPVIASLVRELADYEKLLNEAKATAEDFLREIESPNPVIHVLIAEWDGSPCGFALYFFNFSTFVGRPGLYLEDLFVRPAQRSHGIGRALLRALARIASQRGCGRMEWAVLDWNEPALRFYKSLDARQMNEWIIHRLTPVEIAKLAAES
;
A
#
# COMPACT_ATOMS: atom_id res chain seq x y z
N MET A 1 21.83 -8.46 0.27
CA MET A 1 21.30 -8.34 -1.11
C MET A 1 19.79 -8.12 -1.05
N LEU A 2 19.25 -7.19 -1.86
CA LEU A 2 17.82 -6.91 -1.90
C LEU A 2 17.07 -8.02 -2.66
N ASN A 3 15.99 -8.53 -2.05
CA ASN A 3 15.01 -9.41 -2.66
C ASN A 3 13.61 -8.85 -2.48
N ILE A 4 12.78 -8.91 -3.53
CA ILE A 4 11.36 -8.54 -3.47
C ILE A 4 10.53 -9.73 -3.90
N ARG A 5 9.61 -10.14 -3.05
CA ARG A 5 8.77 -11.31 -3.28
C ARG A 5 7.33 -11.08 -2.80
N PRO A 6 6.36 -11.84 -3.34
CA PRO A 6 5.03 -11.89 -2.74
C PRO A 6 5.09 -12.37 -1.28
N ALA A 7 4.17 -11.85 -0.47
CA ALA A 7 4.01 -12.32 0.90
C ALA A 7 3.46 -13.75 0.93
N THR A 8 3.85 -14.48 1.96
CA THR A 8 3.34 -15.81 2.30
C THR A 8 2.59 -15.75 3.63
N ARG A 9 1.92 -16.84 4.01
CA ARG A 9 1.25 -16.93 5.32
C ARG A 9 2.18 -16.64 6.51
N ALA A 10 3.46 -17.01 6.38
CA ALA A 10 4.46 -16.79 7.43
C ALA A 10 4.79 -15.31 7.65
N ASP A 11 4.46 -14.44 6.68
CA ASP A 11 4.74 -13.02 6.74
C ASP A 11 3.67 -12.21 7.49
N ALA A 12 2.52 -12.79 7.83
CA ALA A 12 1.42 -12.07 8.48
C ALA A 12 1.87 -11.30 9.74
N PRO A 13 2.67 -11.86 10.65
CA PRO A 13 3.16 -11.11 11.81
C PRO A 13 4.06 -9.93 11.45
N VAL A 14 4.95 -10.09 10.47
CA VAL A 14 5.86 -9.01 10.06
C VAL A 14 5.11 -7.92 9.29
N ILE A 15 4.08 -8.27 8.51
CA ILE A 15 3.22 -7.28 7.87
C ILE A 15 2.52 -6.43 8.93
N ALA A 16 1.92 -7.04 9.95
CA ALA A 16 1.29 -6.32 11.05
C ALA A 16 2.28 -5.37 11.75
N SER A 17 3.52 -5.81 11.98
CA SER A 17 4.58 -4.98 12.54
C SER A 17 4.92 -3.78 11.63
N LEU A 18 5.13 -4.03 10.35
CA LEU A 18 5.47 -2.98 9.38
C LEU A 18 4.34 -1.95 9.21
N VAL A 19 3.08 -2.38 9.25
CA VAL A 19 1.92 -1.48 9.22
C VAL A 19 1.89 -0.59 10.46
N ARG A 20 2.18 -1.13 11.64
CA ARG A 20 2.27 -0.33 12.87
C ARG A 20 3.45 0.64 12.84
N GLU A 21 4.59 0.22 12.33
CA GLU A 21 5.76 1.08 12.15
C GLU A 21 5.47 2.24 11.17
N LEU A 22 4.73 1.97 10.09
CA LEU A 22 4.24 2.99 9.16
C LEU A 22 3.28 3.96 9.84
N ALA A 23 2.30 3.43 10.59
CA ALA A 23 1.32 4.25 11.31
C ALA A 23 1.99 5.16 12.35
N ASP A 24 3.01 4.68 13.05
CA ASP A 24 3.82 5.48 13.97
C ASP A 24 4.56 6.61 13.23
N TYR A 25 5.20 6.29 12.11
CA TYR A 25 5.85 7.27 11.24
C TYR A 25 4.87 8.35 10.74
N GLU A 26 3.64 7.96 10.39
CA GLU A 26 2.58 8.86 9.94
C GLU A 26 1.85 9.57 11.09
N LYS A 27 2.25 9.33 12.35
CA LYS A 27 1.62 9.90 13.57
C LYS A 27 0.15 9.47 13.74
N LEU A 28 -0.19 8.28 13.25
CA LEU A 28 -1.52 7.70 13.24
C LEU A 28 -1.55 6.31 13.91
N LEU A 29 -0.64 6.06 14.85
CA LEU A 29 -0.50 4.73 15.49
C LEU A 29 -1.82 4.25 16.13
N ASN A 30 -2.60 5.17 16.70
CA ASN A 30 -3.91 4.86 17.29
C ASN A 30 -4.95 4.37 16.27
N GLU A 31 -4.76 4.63 15.00
CA GLU A 31 -5.62 4.17 13.91
C GLU A 31 -5.26 2.76 13.43
N ALA A 32 -4.07 2.26 13.76
CA ALA A 32 -3.61 0.93 13.36
C ALA A 32 -4.26 -0.16 14.22
N LYS A 33 -5.41 -0.64 13.79
CA LYS A 33 -6.21 -1.68 14.48
C LYS A 33 -6.01 -3.08 13.93
N ALA A 34 -5.47 -3.20 12.71
CA ALA A 34 -5.28 -4.48 12.05
C ALA A 34 -4.31 -5.38 12.80
N THR A 35 -4.63 -6.66 12.85
CA THR A 35 -3.86 -7.71 13.51
C THR A 35 -3.19 -8.63 12.48
N ALA A 36 -2.27 -9.49 12.93
CA ALA A 36 -1.66 -10.50 12.06
C ALA A 36 -2.71 -11.46 11.47
N GLU A 37 -3.76 -11.81 12.21
CA GLU A 37 -4.86 -12.65 11.75
C GLU A 37 -5.64 -12.01 10.60
N ASP A 38 -5.80 -10.69 10.59
CA ASP A 38 -6.46 -9.98 9.49
C ASP A 38 -5.68 -10.15 8.19
N PHE A 39 -4.36 -9.98 8.22
CA PHE A 39 -3.50 -10.19 7.04
C PHE A 39 -3.41 -11.65 6.64
N LEU A 40 -3.34 -12.57 7.60
CA LEU A 40 -3.33 -14.01 7.33
C LEU A 40 -4.60 -14.43 6.57
N ARG A 41 -5.76 -13.97 7.03
CA ARG A 41 -7.05 -14.24 6.38
C ARG A 41 -7.06 -13.81 4.92
N GLU A 42 -6.53 -12.62 4.61
CA GLU A 42 -6.44 -12.12 3.25
C GLU A 42 -5.43 -12.93 2.40
N ILE A 43 -4.26 -13.24 2.94
CA ILE A 43 -3.23 -14.02 2.23
C ILE A 43 -3.74 -15.42 1.88
N GLU A 44 -4.52 -16.04 2.75
CA GLU A 44 -5.07 -17.39 2.54
C GLU A 44 -6.41 -17.40 1.78
N SER A 45 -6.99 -16.24 1.52
CA SER A 45 -8.27 -16.15 0.81
C SER A 45 -8.12 -16.58 -0.65
N PRO A 46 -9.07 -17.37 -1.19
CA PRO A 46 -9.11 -17.67 -2.62
C PRO A 46 -9.43 -16.42 -3.47
N ASN A 47 -10.04 -15.40 -2.86
CA ASN A 47 -10.38 -14.12 -3.49
C ASN A 47 -9.91 -12.96 -2.59
N PRO A 48 -8.59 -12.72 -2.48
CA PRO A 48 -8.07 -11.70 -1.59
C PRO A 48 -8.44 -10.30 -2.09
N VAL A 49 -8.79 -9.40 -1.16
CA VAL A 49 -8.99 -7.99 -1.46
C VAL A 49 -7.64 -7.29 -1.67
N ILE A 50 -6.61 -7.72 -0.94
CA ILE A 50 -5.28 -7.10 -0.96
C ILE A 50 -4.21 -8.08 -1.41
N HIS A 51 -3.12 -7.51 -1.92
CA HIS A 51 -1.88 -8.22 -2.23
C HIS A 51 -0.72 -7.52 -1.55
N VAL A 52 0.31 -8.27 -1.18
CA VAL A 52 1.47 -7.72 -0.46
C VAL A 52 2.77 -8.19 -1.10
N LEU A 53 3.68 -7.26 -1.34
CA LEU A 53 5.09 -7.54 -1.63
C LEU A 53 5.92 -7.26 -0.38
N ILE A 54 6.84 -8.16 -0.07
CA ILE A 54 7.83 -8.01 1.00
C ILE A 54 9.18 -7.68 0.36
N ALA A 55 9.84 -6.65 0.89
CA ALA A 55 11.24 -6.38 0.61
C ALA A 55 12.11 -6.96 1.72
N GLU A 56 13.09 -7.76 1.33
CA GLU A 56 14.09 -8.33 2.24
C GLU A 56 15.46 -7.76 1.92
N TRP A 57 16.21 -7.43 2.97
CA TRP A 57 17.62 -7.06 2.89
C TRP A 57 18.43 -8.11 3.63
N ASP A 58 19.31 -8.79 2.89
CA ASP A 58 20.09 -9.90 3.41
C ASP A 58 19.25 -10.95 4.16
N GLY A 59 18.11 -11.32 3.55
CA GLY A 59 17.21 -12.34 4.08
C GLY A 59 16.26 -11.88 5.19
N SER A 60 16.34 -10.61 5.61
CA SER A 60 15.47 -10.06 6.65
C SER A 60 14.44 -9.10 6.08
N PRO A 61 13.13 -9.26 6.38
CA PRO A 61 12.11 -8.31 5.96
C PRO A 61 12.39 -6.89 6.46
N CYS A 62 12.40 -5.92 5.55
CA CYS A 62 12.75 -4.55 5.86
C CYS A 62 11.76 -3.52 5.30
N GLY A 63 10.79 -3.96 4.51
CA GLY A 63 9.78 -3.09 3.94
C GLY A 63 8.70 -3.88 3.24
N PHE A 64 7.64 -3.20 2.83
CA PHE A 64 6.52 -3.82 2.13
C PHE A 64 5.80 -2.82 1.23
N ALA A 65 5.01 -3.37 0.31
CA ALA A 65 4.01 -2.65 -0.46
C ALA A 65 2.71 -3.47 -0.43
N LEU A 66 1.63 -2.83 0.02
CA LEU A 66 0.29 -3.42 0.05
C LEU A 66 -0.57 -2.73 -0.99
N TYR A 67 -1.21 -3.48 -1.87
CA TYR A 67 -1.93 -2.95 -3.01
C TYR A 67 -3.16 -3.78 -3.36
N PHE A 68 -4.04 -3.20 -4.15
CA PHE A 68 -5.22 -3.86 -4.72
C PHE A 68 -5.53 -3.27 -6.11
N PHE A 69 -6.46 -3.89 -6.82
CA PHE A 69 -6.89 -3.40 -8.12
C PHE A 69 -8.24 -2.69 -8.01
N ASN A 70 -8.34 -1.52 -8.65
CA ASN A 70 -9.58 -0.81 -8.88
C ASN A 70 -9.89 -0.77 -10.39
N PHE A 71 -10.85 0.01 -10.81
CA PHE A 71 -11.21 0.15 -12.21
C PHE A 71 -11.51 1.62 -12.54
N SER A 72 -10.93 2.11 -13.62
CA SER A 72 -11.23 3.45 -14.13
C SER A 72 -12.29 3.36 -15.23
N THR A 73 -13.45 3.95 -14.98
CA THR A 73 -14.52 4.03 -15.98
C THR A 73 -14.14 4.93 -17.16
N PHE A 74 -13.32 5.95 -16.96
CA PHE A 74 -12.90 6.86 -18.03
C PHE A 74 -11.83 6.23 -18.92
N VAL A 75 -10.90 5.46 -18.33
CA VAL A 75 -9.87 4.76 -19.10
C VAL A 75 -10.37 3.42 -19.63
N GLY A 76 -11.37 2.83 -19.01
CA GLY A 76 -11.92 1.50 -19.37
C GLY A 76 -10.97 0.36 -19.06
N ARG A 77 -10.12 0.51 -18.04
CA ARG A 77 -9.08 -0.46 -17.64
C ARG A 77 -8.97 -0.58 -16.13
N PRO A 78 -8.48 -1.73 -15.62
CA PRO A 78 -8.10 -1.81 -14.21
C PRO A 78 -7.01 -0.79 -13.89
N GLY A 79 -6.95 -0.39 -12.63
CA GLY A 79 -5.88 0.38 -12.03
C GLY A 79 -5.22 -0.41 -10.92
N LEU A 80 -3.95 -0.16 -10.64
CA LEU A 80 -3.30 -0.64 -9.44
C LEU A 80 -3.30 0.49 -8.41
N TYR A 81 -3.92 0.24 -7.25
CA TYR A 81 -3.92 1.17 -6.14
C TYR A 81 -2.97 0.69 -5.04
N LEU A 82 -1.97 1.49 -4.74
CA LEU A 82 -1.02 1.24 -3.67
C LEU A 82 -1.57 1.85 -2.38
N GLU A 83 -1.98 1.00 -1.43
CA GLU A 83 -2.47 1.44 -0.13
C GLU A 83 -1.32 1.88 0.77
N ASP A 84 -0.29 1.03 0.92
CA ASP A 84 0.84 1.29 1.82
C ASP A 84 2.17 0.97 1.14
N LEU A 85 3.15 1.86 1.34
CA LEU A 85 4.55 1.66 0.99
C LEU A 85 5.41 2.11 2.17
N PHE A 86 6.18 1.18 2.72
CA PHE A 86 7.06 1.48 3.84
C PHE A 86 8.38 0.73 3.75
N VAL A 87 9.46 1.41 4.12
CA VAL A 87 10.80 0.83 4.30
C VAL A 87 11.32 1.29 5.65
N ARG A 88 11.80 0.36 6.46
CA ARG A 88 12.39 0.65 7.76
C ARG A 88 13.50 1.69 7.64
N PRO A 89 13.60 2.66 8.56
CA PRO A 89 14.58 3.75 8.47
C PRO A 89 16.03 3.27 8.27
N ALA A 90 16.42 2.19 8.94
CA ALA A 90 17.77 1.63 8.86
C ALA A 90 18.15 1.15 7.44
N GLN A 91 17.20 0.80 6.60
CA GLN A 91 17.42 0.33 5.22
C GLN A 91 17.03 1.37 4.17
N ARG A 92 16.67 2.58 4.55
CA ARG A 92 16.41 3.66 3.60
C ARG A 92 17.68 4.06 2.85
N SER A 93 17.52 4.77 1.75
CA SER A 93 18.63 5.20 0.86
C SER A 93 19.32 4.09 0.08
N HIS A 94 18.85 2.84 0.18
CA HIS A 94 19.33 1.69 -0.62
C HIS A 94 18.46 1.43 -1.86
N GLY A 95 17.59 2.36 -2.25
CA GLY A 95 16.72 2.21 -3.43
C GLY A 95 15.55 1.23 -3.27
N ILE A 96 15.27 0.75 -2.04
CA ILE A 96 14.26 -0.29 -1.77
C ILE A 96 12.85 0.19 -2.15
N GLY A 97 12.48 1.42 -1.77
CA GLY A 97 11.17 1.98 -2.14
C GLY A 97 10.97 2.06 -3.66
N ARG A 98 12.01 2.48 -4.39
CA ARG A 98 11.98 2.49 -5.87
C ARG A 98 11.87 1.07 -6.44
N ALA A 99 12.54 0.10 -5.84
CA ALA A 99 12.48 -1.30 -6.27
C ALA A 99 11.08 -1.90 -6.05
N LEU A 100 10.42 -1.60 -4.92
CA LEU A 100 9.03 -1.98 -4.66
C LEU A 100 8.09 -1.35 -5.70
N LEU A 101 8.19 -0.04 -5.95
CA LEU A 101 7.35 0.63 -6.96
C LEU A 101 7.61 0.08 -8.38
N ARG A 102 8.85 -0.24 -8.71
CA ARG A 102 9.19 -0.88 -9.99
C ARG A 102 8.54 -2.28 -10.11
N ALA A 103 8.53 -3.05 -9.04
CA ALA A 103 7.84 -4.35 -9.01
C ALA A 103 6.33 -4.19 -9.23
N LEU A 104 5.71 -3.22 -8.57
CA LEU A 104 4.30 -2.88 -8.77
C LEU A 104 4.01 -2.41 -10.20
N ALA A 105 4.88 -1.57 -10.77
CA ALA A 105 4.74 -1.10 -12.15
C ALA A 105 4.78 -2.25 -13.16
N ARG A 106 5.63 -3.26 -12.92
CA ARG A 106 5.65 -4.48 -13.74
C ARG A 106 4.34 -5.26 -13.63
N ILE A 107 3.80 -5.42 -12.42
CA ILE A 107 2.51 -6.07 -12.18
C ILE A 107 1.39 -5.30 -12.90
N ALA A 108 1.35 -3.98 -12.75
CA ALA A 108 0.37 -3.12 -13.41
C ALA A 108 0.43 -3.26 -14.94
N SER A 109 1.64 -3.24 -15.50
CA SER A 109 1.85 -3.41 -16.95
C SER A 109 1.38 -4.79 -17.43
N GLN A 110 1.73 -5.85 -16.73
CA GLN A 110 1.30 -7.23 -17.05
C GLN A 110 -0.19 -7.42 -16.96
N ARG A 111 -0.87 -6.70 -16.07
CA ARG A 111 -2.33 -6.72 -15.88
C ARG A 111 -3.08 -5.77 -16.82
N GLY A 112 -2.38 -5.02 -17.67
CA GLY A 112 -3.00 -4.05 -18.58
C GLY A 112 -3.62 -2.86 -17.85
N CYS A 113 -3.11 -2.51 -16.66
CA CYS A 113 -3.60 -1.36 -15.91
C CYS A 113 -3.43 -0.06 -16.68
N GLY A 114 -4.45 0.81 -16.65
CA GLY A 114 -4.40 2.13 -17.27
C GLY A 114 -3.72 3.17 -16.41
N ARG A 115 -3.55 2.93 -15.10
CA ARG A 115 -2.87 3.81 -14.17
C ARG A 115 -2.49 3.10 -12.89
N MET A 116 -1.53 3.70 -12.16
CA MET A 116 -1.22 3.41 -10.76
C MET A 116 -1.48 4.66 -9.94
N GLU A 117 -2.10 4.49 -8.78
CA GLU A 117 -2.41 5.61 -7.88
C GLU A 117 -2.13 5.25 -6.43
N TRP A 118 -1.83 6.28 -5.64
CA TRP A 118 -1.64 6.20 -4.19
C TRP A 118 -1.88 7.56 -3.57
N ALA A 119 -2.04 7.60 -2.26
CA ALA A 119 -2.12 8.82 -1.49
C ALA A 119 -0.90 8.98 -0.58
N VAL A 120 -0.59 10.20 -0.21
CA VAL A 120 0.47 10.55 0.74
C VAL A 120 -0.02 11.70 1.60
N LEU A 121 0.40 11.72 2.87
CA LEU A 121 0.10 12.84 3.75
C LEU A 121 0.80 14.12 3.22
N ASP A 122 0.09 15.23 3.25
CA ASP A 122 0.52 16.49 2.65
C ASP A 122 1.80 17.08 3.27
N TRP A 123 2.10 16.71 4.52
CA TRP A 123 3.30 17.12 5.23
C TRP A 123 4.54 16.22 4.98
N ASN A 124 4.36 15.07 4.28
CA ASN A 124 5.44 14.10 4.07
C ASN A 124 6.36 14.52 2.91
N GLU A 125 7.15 15.55 3.12
CA GLU A 125 8.06 16.12 2.12
C GLU A 125 9.05 15.13 1.49
N PRO A 126 9.69 14.21 2.27
CA PRO A 126 10.58 13.23 1.65
C PRO A 126 9.87 12.33 0.63
N ALA A 127 8.65 11.87 0.97
CA ALA A 127 7.84 11.05 0.06
C ALA A 127 7.38 11.85 -1.17
N LEU A 128 6.91 13.08 -0.98
CA LEU A 128 6.51 13.97 -2.08
C LEU A 128 7.65 14.20 -3.07
N ARG A 129 8.85 14.49 -2.60
CA ARG A 129 10.04 14.62 -3.46
C ARG A 129 10.37 13.32 -4.20
N PHE A 130 10.28 12.20 -3.49
CA PHE A 130 10.52 10.89 -4.09
C PHE A 130 9.53 10.60 -5.22
N TYR A 131 8.24 10.80 -5.00
CA TYR A 131 7.21 10.57 -6.02
C TYR A 131 7.36 11.52 -7.22
N LYS A 132 7.73 12.77 -6.97
CA LYS A 132 8.06 13.72 -8.04
C LYS A 132 9.22 13.22 -8.91
N SER A 133 10.22 12.57 -8.31
CA SER A 133 11.35 12.00 -9.04
C SER A 133 10.98 10.79 -9.93
N LEU A 134 9.76 10.31 -9.81
CA LEU A 134 9.18 9.24 -10.64
C LEU A 134 8.22 9.80 -11.70
N ASP A 135 8.16 11.12 -11.85
CA ASP A 135 7.19 11.82 -12.71
C ASP A 135 5.72 11.58 -12.32
N ALA A 136 5.48 11.19 -11.06
CA ALA A 136 4.13 11.04 -10.54
C ALA A 136 3.47 12.41 -10.37
N ARG A 137 2.25 12.55 -10.91
CA ARG A 137 1.49 13.80 -10.87
C ARG A 137 0.52 13.80 -9.70
N GLN A 138 0.51 14.88 -8.92
CA GLN A 138 -0.49 15.09 -7.86
C GLN A 138 -1.85 15.41 -8.45
N MET A 139 -2.89 14.76 -7.96
CA MET A 139 -4.29 14.96 -8.39
C MET A 139 -5.02 15.83 -7.36
N ASN A 140 -4.58 17.10 -7.21
CA ASN A 140 -5.00 17.99 -6.13
C ASN A 140 -6.48 18.43 -6.20
N GLU A 141 -7.10 18.31 -7.38
CA GLU A 141 -8.51 18.60 -7.59
C GLU A 141 -9.47 17.53 -7.04
N TRP A 142 -8.94 16.36 -6.65
CA TRP A 142 -9.73 15.28 -6.06
C TRP A 142 -9.60 15.28 -4.55
N ILE A 143 -10.74 15.24 -3.86
CA ILE A 143 -10.80 15.24 -2.40
C ILE A 143 -11.35 13.88 -1.94
N ILE A 144 -10.59 13.18 -1.08
CA ILE A 144 -11.00 11.90 -0.51
C ILE A 144 -12.11 12.15 0.52
N HIS A 145 -13.21 11.38 0.42
CA HIS A 145 -14.30 11.36 1.39
C HIS A 145 -14.35 10.00 2.08
N ARG A 146 -14.70 10.00 3.37
CA ARG A 146 -14.73 8.79 4.20
C ARG A 146 -15.98 8.75 5.05
N LEU A 147 -16.63 7.58 5.05
CA LEU A 147 -17.62 7.22 6.07
C LEU A 147 -17.02 6.12 6.94
N THR A 148 -17.14 6.23 8.25
CA THR A 148 -16.76 5.17 9.19
C THR A 148 -17.93 4.20 9.39
N PRO A 149 -17.75 3.05 10.09
CA PRO A 149 -18.84 2.10 10.30
C PRO A 149 -20.14 2.70 10.85
N VAL A 150 -20.04 3.72 11.69
CA VAL A 150 -21.21 4.40 12.27
C VAL A 150 -22.03 5.12 11.20
N GLU A 151 -21.39 5.91 10.36
CA GLU A 151 -22.07 6.64 9.27
C GLU A 151 -22.56 5.69 8.19
N ILE A 152 -21.81 4.62 7.90
CA ILE A 152 -22.23 3.59 6.94
C ILE A 152 -23.54 2.95 7.42
N ALA A 153 -23.60 2.52 8.68
CA ALA A 153 -24.79 1.89 9.25
C ALA A 153 -25.99 2.84 9.25
N LYS A 154 -25.76 4.14 9.58
CA LYS A 154 -26.80 5.16 9.56
C LYS A 154 -27.37 5.35 8.16
N LEU A 155 -26.50 5.52 7.17
CA LEU A 155 -26.93 5.72 5.78
C LEU A 155 -27.66 4.48 5.22
N ALA A 156 -27.20 3.28 5.56
CA ALA A 156 -27.81 2.03 5.14
C ALA A 156 -29.22 1.80 5.72
N ALA A 157 -29.54 2.45 6.84
CA ALA A 157 -30.85 2.36 7.50
C ALA A 157 -31.87 3.39 7.02
N GLU A 158 -31.47 4.32 6.14
CA GLU A 158 -32.40 5.30 5.54
C GLU A 158 -33.33 4.59 4.55
N SER A 159 -34.62 4.98 4.57
CA SER A 159 -35.66 4.43 3.71
C SER A 159 -35.87 5.27 2.44
#